data_0d476c0a1828d8b0d09b49849116b3b8
#
_entry.id   0d476c0a1828d8b0d09b49849116b3b8
#
_cell.length_a   1.000
_cell.length_b   1.000
_cell.length_c   1.000
_cell.angle_alpha   90.00
_cell.angle_beta   90.00
_cell.angle_gamma   90.00
#
_symmetry.space_group_name_H-M   'P 1'
#
loop_
_entity.id
_entity.type
_entity.pdbx_description
1 polymer ?
#
loop_
_entity_poly.entity_id
_entity_poly.type
_entity_poly.pdbx_seq_one_letter_code
_entity_poly.pdbx_strand_id
1 'polypeptide(L)'
;IEKVSCKNIIFEKVLFQKYEEFIEAERIIEEEKIKCWVNNFRREEKCWVNVKKYFENKGNFRLYYGKSDWSLCTNAIHVMDLIEWLSNEKIVEVDGSSLDDKIYESKRSGFIELTGKITGKTSNKGTFEMHAIKNIPYGEVEFEISNQDTRLFVNEEKGEGILMRRENDWKPEKHGFEIRLQSNRTQEIVQSILETGNCNLPTFKESSNTHKPLLKTIIKHMNTISNTKYDSCPIT
;
A
#
# COMPACT_ATOMS: atom_id res chain seq x y z
N ILE A 1 -30.22 -17.17 8.00
CA ILE A 1 -29.50 -16.53 6.87
C ILE A 1 -29.04 -17.69 5.99
N GLU A 2 -29.59 -17.81 4.79
CA GLU A 2 -29.10 -18.78 3.80
C GLU A 2 -27.63 -18.52 3.50
N LYS A 3 -26.78 -19.56 3.59
CA LYS A 3 -25.38 -19.49 3.20
C LYS A 3 -25.32 -19.28 1.67
N VAL A 4 -25.03 -18.07 1.24
CA VAL A 4 -24.78 -17.79 -0.17
C VAL A 4 -23.41 -18.36 -0.52
N SER A 5 -23.34 -19.26 -1.50
CA SER A 5 -22.08 -19.76 -2.03
C SER A 5 -21.38 -18.65 -2.81
N CYS A 6 -20.19 -18.25 -2.39
CA CYS A 6 -19.39 -17.24 -3.06
C CYS A 6 -18.09 -17.86 -3.56
N LYS A 7 -17.77 -17.68 -4.86
CA LYS A 7 -16.53 -18.21 -5.46
C LYS A 7 -15.39 -17.20 -5.46
N ASN A 8 -15.73 -15.93 -5.59
CA ASN A 8 -14.76 -14.85 -5.75
C ASN A 8 -15.16 -13.68 -4.85
N ILE A 9 -14.19 -13.08 -4.13
CA ILE A 9 -14.40 -11.92 -3.28
C ILE A 9 -13.29 -10.90 -3.56
N ILE A 10 -13.66 -9.62 -3.68
CA ILE A 10 -12.73 -8.50 -3.64
C ILE A 10 -13.01 -7.74 -2.34
N PHE A 11 -12.06 -7.77 -1.42
CA PHE A 11 -12.12 -7.00 -0.18
C PHE A 11 -11.67 -5.56 -0.39
N GLU A 12 -12.30 -4.62 0.33
CA GLU A 12 -11.73 -3.29 0.49
C GLU A 12 -10.60 -3.30 1.54
N LYS A 13 -9.64 -2.41 1.36
CA LYS A 13 -8.65 -2.10 2.39
C LYS A 13 -9.25 -1.06 3.37
N VAL A 14 -8.87 -0.95 4.61
CA VAL A 14 -7.97 -1.81 5.39
C VAL A 14 -8.75 -3.06 5.77
N LEU A 15 -8.13 -4.23 5.69
CA LEU A 15 -8.85 -5.50 5.83
C LEU A 15 -9.50 -5.66 7.21
N PHE A 16 -8.70 -5.62 8.27
CA PHE A 16 -9.15 -5.85 9.63
C PHE A 16 -8.38 -4.99 10.63
N GLN A 17 -8.93 -4.84 11.82
CA GLN A 17 -8.32 -4.07 12.91
C GLN A 17 -7.57 -4.93 13.93
N LYS A 18 -7.85 -6.25 13.94
CA LYS A 18 -7.22 -7.21 14.86
C LYS A 18 -6.48 -8.31 14.12
N TYR A 19 -5.39 -8.77 14.70
CA TYR A 19 -4.58 -9.82 14.11
C TYR A 19 -5.33 -11.15 13.95
N GLU A 20 -6.14 -11.49 14.93
CA GLU A 20 -6.93 -12.72 14.97
C GLU A 20 -7.96 -12.82 13.84
N GLU A 21 -8.49 -11.67 13.40
CA GLU A 21 -9.46 -11.59 12.30
C GLU A 21 -8.85 -12.01 10.96
N PHE A 22 -7.54 -11.77 10.76
CA PHE A 22 -6.82 -12.26 9.57
C PHE A 22 -6.70 -13.77 9.57
N ILE A 23 -6.42 -14.38 10.73
CA ILE A 23 -6.27 -15.84 10.86
C ILE A 23 -7.61 -16.51 10.59
N GLU A 24 -8.68 -16.00 11.17
CA GLU A 24 -10.02 -16.57 10.98
C GLU A 24 -10.51 -16.43 9.54
N ALA A 25 -10.30 -15.26 8.92
CA ALA A 25 -10.65 -15.05 7.52
C ALA A 25 -9.84 -15.97 6.59
N GLU A 26 -8.52 -16.12 6.83
CA GLU A 26 -7.65 -17.01 6.06
C GLU A 26 -8.13 -18.47 6.14
N ARG A 27 -8.50 -18.93 7.35
CA ARG A 27 -9.08 -20.27 7.58
C ARG A 27 -10.35 -20.48 6.77
N ILE A 28 -11.31 -19.53 6.85
CA ILE A 28 -12.59 -19.63 6.12
C ILE A 28 -12.38 -19.64 4.60
N ILE A 29 -11.50 -18.77 4.10
CA ILE A 29 -11.16 -18.65 2.68
C ILE A 29 -10.59 -19.98 2.15
N GLU A 30 -9.70 -20.62 2.92
CA GLU A 30 -9.09 -21.89 2.55
C GLU A 30 -10.10 -23.06 2.61
N GLU A 31 -10.90 -23.16 3.68
CA GLU A 31 -11.91 -24.20 3.86
C GLU A 31 -13.00 -24.16 2.77
N GLU A 32 -13.50 -22.97 2.46
CA GLU A 32 -14.55 -22.76 1.46
C GLU A 32 -13.98 -22.64 0.01
N LYS A 33 -12.66 -22.67 -0.16
CA LYS A 33 -11.95 -22.56 -1.44
C LYS A 33 -12.33 -21.32 -2.25
N ILE A 34 -12.48 -20.19 -1.54
CA ILE A 34 -12.86 -18.91 -2.14
C ILE A 34 -11.62 -18.24 -2.71
N LYS A 35 -11.70 -17.73 -3.94
CA LYS A 35 -10.67 -16.87 -4.49
C LYS A 35 -10.86 -15.44 -3.97
N CYS A 36 -9.85 -14.90 -3.31
CA CYS A 36 -9.95 -13.60 -2.66
C CYS A 36 -8.81 -12.66 -3.04
N TRP A 37 -9.19 -11.42 -3.36
CA TRP A 37 -8.27 -10.31 -3.66
C TRP A 37 -8.58 -9.12 -2.76
N VAL A 38 -7.63 -8.19 -2.70
CA VAL A 38 -7.79 -6.95 -1.94
C VAL A 38 -7.58 -5.75 -2.87
N ASN A 39 -8.44 -4.75 -2.77
CA ASN A 39 -8.47 -3.61 -3.67
C ASN A 39 -7.29 -2.63 -3.44
N ASN A 40 -6.05 -3.11 -3.64
CA ASN A 40 -4.85 -2.29 -3.74
C ASN A 40 -4.59 -1.93 -5.21
N PHE A 41 -5.32 -0.97 -5.69
CA PHE A 41 -5.59 -0.69 -7.09
C PHE A 41 -4.39 -0.31 -7.97
N ARG A 42 -3.25 0.13 -7.40
CA ARG A 42 -2.10 0.60 -8.19
C ARG A 42 -1.56 -0.47 -9.14
N ARG A 43 -1.66 -1.75 -8.77
CA ARG A 43 -1.26 -2.87 -9.62
C ARG A 43 -2.07 -2.99 -10.92
N GLU A 44 -3.28 -2.40 -10.97
CA GLU A 44 -4.17 -2.39 -12.13
C GLU A 44 -3.99 -1.15 -13.02
N GLU A 45 -3.19 -0.19 -12.61
CA GLU A 45 -2.95 1.02 -13.38
C GLU A 45 -1.83 0.82 -14.41
N LYS A 46 -2.14 1.09 -15.67
CA LYS A 46 -1.20 0.90 -16.80
C LYS A 46 0.12 1.64 -16.58
N CYS A 47 0.10 2.83 -15.97
CA CYS A 47 1.31 3.58 -15.68
C CYS A 47 2.25 2.79 -14.76
N TRP A 48 1.73 2.17 -13.70
CA TRP A 48 2.51 1.34 -12.79
C TRP A 48 2.97 0.04 -13.44
N VAL A 49 2.09 -0.63 -14.21
CA VAL A 49 2.44 -1.85 -14.97
C VAL A 49 3.60 -1.59 -15.93
N ASN A 50 3.59 -0.46 -16.65
CA ASN A 50 4.62 -0.11 -17.63
C ASN A 50 6.01 0.12 -17.02
N VAL A 51 6.08 0.60 -15.78
CA VAL A 51 7.36 0.88 -15.10
C VAL A 51 7.87 -0.28 -14.25
N LYS A 52 7.04 -1.26 -13.91
CA LYS A 52 7.40 -2.41 -13.08
C LYS A 52 8.70 -3.11 -13.53
N LYS A 53 8.87 -3.32 -14.83
CA LYS A 53 10.05 -3.96 -15.42
C LYS A 53 11.39 -3.29 -15.07
N TYR A 54 11.37 -2.02 -14.68
CA TYR A 54 12.58 -1.28 -14.32
C TYR A 54 12.99 -1.49 -12.86
N PHE A 55 12.10 -2.05 -12.04
CA PHE A 55 12.31 -2.24 -10.60
C PHE A 55 12.31 -3.70 -10.16
N GLU A 56 11.56 -4.55 -10.87
CA GLU A 56 11.37 -5.95 -10.51
C GLU A 56 12.70 -6.73 -10.50
N ASN A 57 13.05 -7.33 -9.37
CA ASN A 57 14.26 -8.13 -9.15
C ASN A 57 15.59 -7.40 -9.43
N LYS A 58 15.60 -6.05 -9.33
CA LYS A 58 16.82 -5.26 -9.62
C LYS A 58 17.70 -5.02 -8.39
N GLY A 59 17.18 -5.27 -7.18
CA GLY A 59 17.87 -4.97 -5.92
C GLY A 59 18.06 -3.47 -5.65
N ASN A 60 18.55 -3.15 -4.44
CA ASN A 60 18.76 -1.76 -4.00
C ASN A 60 17.54 -0.85 -4.18
N PHE A 61 16.34 -1.43 -4.07
CA PHE A 61 15.08 -0.72 -4.20
C PHE A 61 14.94 0.32 -3.09
N ARG A 62 14.55 1.53 -3.45
CA ARG A 62 14.25 2.62 -2.52
C ARG A 62 12.96 3.29 -2.92
N LEU A 63 12.13 3.58 -1.92
CA LEU A 63 10.91 4.34 -2.13
C LEU A 63 10.79 5.40 -1.04
N TYR A 64 10.49 6.62 -1.46
CA TYR A 64 10.05 7.71 -0.59
C TYR A 64 8.66 8.16 -1.03
N TYR A 65 7.72 8.24 -0.08
CA TYR A 65 6.41 8.81 -0.30
C TYR A 65 6.08 9.81 0.81
N GLY A 66 6.02 11.08 0.46
CA GLY A 66 5.68 12.16 1.38
C GLY A 66 4.48 12.96 0.91
N LYS A 67 3.57 13.28 1.84
CA LYS A 67 2.41 14.13 1.54
C LYS A 67 1.91 14.85 2.78
N SER A 68 1.47 16.11 2.57
CA SER A 68 0.76 16.86 3.60
C SER A 68 -0.66 16.32 3.80
N ASP A 69 -1.09 16.28 5.06
CA ASP A 69 -2.44 15.84 5.47
C ASP A 69 -2.89 14.50 4.85
N TRP A 70 -1.93 13.64 4.57
CA TRP A 70 -2.16 12.30 4.09
C TRP A 70 -2.60 11.40 5.26
N SER A 71 -3.68 10.66 5.06
CA SER A 71 -4.14 9.65 6.03
C SER A 71 -3.19 8.45 6.01
N LEU A 72 -2.08 8.55 6.74
CA LEU A 72 -0.99 7.57 6.74
C LEU A 72 -1.47 6.18 7.14
N CYS A 73 -2.19 6.07 8.28
CA CYS A 73 -2.65 4.79 8.78
C CYS A 73 -3.56 4.06 7.78
N THR A 74 -4.44 4.82 7.12
CA THR A 74 -5.42 4.29 6.17
C THR A 74 -4.79 3.95 4.82
N ASN A 75 -3.78 4.70 4.36
CA ASN A 75 -3.27 4.62 2.99
C ASN A 75 -1.88 4.01 2.86
N ALA A 76 -1.11 3.85 3.96
CA ALA A 76 0.22 3.23 3.92
C ALA A 76 0.21 1.86 3.24
N ILE A 77 -0.87 1.11 3.42
CA ILE A 77 -1.02 -0.22 2.82
C ILE A 77 -0.95 -0.22 1.29
N HIS A 78 -1.46 0.83 0.64
CA HIS A 78 -1.37 0.96 -0.82
C HIS A 78 0.07 1.15 -1.30
N VAL A 79 0.88 1.88 -0.51
CA VAL A 79 2.30 2.11 -0.83
C VAL A 79 3.10 0.85 -0.53
N MET A 80 2.84 0.19 0.61
CA MET A 80 3.49 -1.07 0.97
C MET A 80 3.21 -2.18 -0.04
N ASP A 81 1.98 -2.30 -0.50
CA ASP A 81 1.60 -3.24 -1.57
C ASP A 81 2.36 -2.94 -2.88
N LEU A 82 2.46 -1.66 -3.24
CA LEU A 82 3.19 -1.24 -4.43
C LEU A 82 4.69 -1.56 -4.33
N ILE A 83 5.30 -1.39 -3.14
CA ILE A 83 6.70 -1.76 -2.89
C ILE A 83 6.93 -3.23 -3.20
N GLU A 84 6.16 -4.13 -2.57
CA GLU A 84 6.31 -5.57 -2.79
C GLU A 84 6.09 -5.96 -4.26
N TRP A 85 5.10 -5.36 -4.89
CA TRP A 85 4.77 -5.69 -6.27
C TRP A 85 5.79 -5.16 -7.29
N LEU A 86 6.27 -3.91 -7.13
CA LEU A 86 7.26 -3.32 -8.04
C LEU A 86 8.62 -4.01 -7.93
N SER A 87 9.09 -4.23 -6.69
CA SER A 87 10.41 -4.81 -6.47
C SER A 87 10.45 -6.33 -6.61
N ASN A 88 9.30 -6.99 -6.49
CA ASN A 88 9.17 -8.43 -6.27
C ASN A 88 9.91 -8.91 -5.01
N GLU A 89 9.93 -8.07 -3.97
CA GLU A 89 10.55 -8.34 -2.69
C GLU A 89 9.51 -8.31 -1.57
N LYS A 90 9.73 -9.04 -0.48
CA LYS A 90 8.85 -9.01 0.68
C LYS A 90 9.29 -7.96 1.69
N ILE A 91 8.35 -7.24 2.29
CA ILE A 91 8.62 -6.36 3.42
C ILE A 91 8.93 -7.24 4.63
N VAL A 92 10.09 -7.04 5.24
CA VAL A 92 10.59 -7.84 6.38
C VAL A 92 10.69 -7.01 7.65
N GLU A 93 10.69 -5.69 7.55
CA GLU A 93 10.77 -4.78 8.68
C GLU A 93 9.88 -3.56 8.43
N VAL A 94 9.09 -3.18 9.44
CA VAL A 94 8.30 -1.93 9.46
C VAL A 94 8.56 -1.26 10.81
N ASP A 95 9.04 -0.04 10.78
CA ASP A 95 9.37 0.76 11.96
C ASP A 95 8.56 2.05 12.01
N GLY A 96 7.89 2.29 13.13
CA GLY A 96 7.11 3.49 13.42
C GLY A 96 7.72 4.35 14.53
N SER A 97 9.00 4.19 14.85
CA SER A 97 9.66 4.97 15.91
C SER A 97 9.72 6.47 15.64
N SER A 98 9.52 6.87 14.39
CA SER A 98 9.47 8.27 13.94
C SER A 98 8.05 8.75 13.65
N LEU A 99 7.02 8.05 14.11
CA LEU A 99 5.66 8.58 14.16
C LEU A 99 5.56 9.66 15.25
N ASP A 100 4.70 10.64 15.02
CA ASP A 100 4.48 11.74 15.99
C ASP A 100 3.68 11.24 17.20
N ASP A 101 3.99 11.80 18.38
CA ASP A 101 3.35 11.45 19.66
C ASP A 101 1.92 12.03 19.79
N LYS A 102 1.17 12.01 18.69
CA LYS A 102 -0.20 12.53 18.69
C LYS A 102 -1.12 11.67 17.84
N ILE A 103 -2.24 11.26 18.46
CA ILE A 103 -3.33 10.58 17.79
C ILE A 103 -4.36 11.63 17.34
N TYR A 104 -4.76 11.57 16.09
CA TYR A 104 -5.79 12.43 15.50
C TYR A 104 -7.06 11.61 15.23
N GLU A 105 -8.21 12.25 15.29
CA GLU A 105 -9.42 11.67 14.73
C GLU A 105 -9.31 11.59 13.21
N SER A 106 -9.74 10.46 12.66
CA SER A 106 -9.90 10.29 11.23
C SER A 106 -11.13 11.08 10.73
N LYS A 107 -11.24 11.26 9.40
CA LYS A 107 -12.46 11.79 8.77
C LYS A 107 -13.72 10.96 9.07
N ARG A 108 -13.55 9.69 9.41
CA ARG A 108 -14.62 8.80 9.81
C ARG A 108 -14.63 8.67 11.32
N SER A 109 -15.78 8.93 11.95
CA SER A 109 -15.96 8.84 13.42
C SER A 109 -15.58 7.44 13.95
N GLY A 110 -14.87 7.41 15.06
CA GLY A 110 -14.41 6.17 15.70
C GLY A 110 -13.10 5.60 15.14
N PHE A 111 -12.51 6.25 14.14
CA PHE A 111 -11.21 5.85 13.58
C PHE A 111 -10.16 6.92 13.83
N ILE A 112 -8.89 6.51 13.80
CA ILE A 112 -7.75 7.37 14.08
C ILE A 112 -6.81 7.52 12.88
N GLU A 113 -5.97 8.55 12.96
CA GLU A 113 -4.82 8.77 12.09
C GLU A 113 -3.60 9.20 12.91
N LEU A 114 -2.45 8.89 12.38
CA LEU A 114 -1.15 9.32 12.87
C LEU A 114 -0.42 10.13 11.79
N THR A 115 0.53 10.95 12.22
CA THR A 115 1.48 11.65 11.35
C THR A 115 2.91 11.25 11.70
N GLY A 116 3.90 11.84 11.01
CA GLY A 116 5.29 11.42 11.13
C GLY A 116 5.66 10.38 10.08
N LYS A 117 6.61 9.51 10.42
CA LYS A 117 7.20 8.61 9.45
C LYS A 117 7.04 7.14 9.81
N ILE A 118 6.75 6.33 8.79
CA ILE A 118 6.93 4.87 8.83
C ILE A 118 8.06 4.53 7.86
N THR A 119 9.05 3.81 8.34
CA THR A 119 10.17 3.30 7.54
C THR A 119 10.17 1.78 7.51
N GLY A 120 10.92 1.18 6.60
CA GLY A 120 11.06 -0.27 6.60
C GLY A 120 12.07 -0.78 5.60
N LYS A 121 12.19 -2.13 5.58
CA LYS A 121 13.11 -2.86 4.71
C LYS A 121 12.43 -4.00 3.99
N THR A 122 12.96 -4.32 2.83
CA THR A 122 12.55 -5.49 2.05
C THR A 122 13.58 -6.64 2.17
N SER A 123 13.19 -7.82 1.74
CA SER A 123 13.99 -9.05 1.84
C SER A 123 15.35 -8.98 1.11
N ASN A 124 15.48 -8.10 0.11
CA ASN A 124 16.72 -7.91 -0.65
C ASN A 124 17.36 -6.54 -0.38
N LYS A 125 17.32 -6.08 0.89
CA LYS A 125 17.92 -4.83 1.38
C LYS A 125 17.35 -3.55 0.79
N GLY A 126 16.20 -3.60 0.12
CA GLY A 126 15.48 -2.40 -0.25
C GLY A 126 14.98 -1.66 0.98
N THR A 127 14.76 -0.35 0.86
CA THR A 127 14.30 0.51 1.95
C THR A 127 13.13 1.36 1.48
N PHE A 128 12.26 1.72 2.43
CA PHE A 128 11.19 2.68 2.16
C PHE A 128 10.96 3.64 3.31
N GLU A 129 10.45 4.81 2.98
CA GLU A 129 9.97 5.81 3.93
C GLU A 129 8.62 6.35 3.44
N MET A 130 7.64 6.37 4.33
CA MET A 130 6.32 7.00 4.14
C MET A 130 6.17 8.09 5.18
N HIS A 131 5.92 9.32 4.75
CA HIS A 131 5.89 10.50 5.61
C HIS A 131 4.56 11.26 5.47
N ALA A 132 3.79 11.34 6.55
CA ALA A 132 2.63 12.22 6.65
C ALA A 132 2.97 13.46 7.47
N ILE A 133 2.85 14.62 6.86
CA ILE A 133 3.17 15.92 7.48
C ILE A 133 1.87 16.67 7.73
N LYS A 134 1.73 17.32 8.90
CA LYS A 134 0.58 18.19 9.22
C LYS A 134 0.86 19.64 8.88
N ASN A 135 -0.20 20.32 8.42
CA ASN A 135 -0.22 21.79 8.28
C ASN A 135 0.84 22.40 7.37
N ILE A 136 1.32 21.68 6.38
CA ILE A 136 2.08 22.28 5.30
C ILE A 136 1.08 22.71 4.22
N PRO A 137 0.86 24.02 3.99
CA PRO A 137 0.04 24.45 2.87
C PRO A 137 0.71 24.01 1.57
N TYR A 138 -0.03 23.30 0.72
CA TYR A 138 0.46 22.75 -0.54
C TYR A 138 1.62 21.73 -0.38
N GLY A 139 1.31 20.60 0.22
CA GLY A 139 2.17 19.43 0.10
C GLY A 139 1.98 18.80 -1.26
N GLU A 140 2.84 19.12 -2.23
CA GLU A 140 2.96 18.26 -3.39
C GLU A 140 3.28 16.84 -2.92
N VAL A 141 2.71 15.85 -3.58
CA VAL A 141 3.08 14.46 -3.32
C VAL A 141 4.52 14.29 -3.80
N GLU A 142 5.42 14.11 -2.88
CA GLU A 142 6.77 13.67 -3.20
C GLU A 142 6.76 12.15 -3.27
N PHE A 143 6.87 11.61 -4.47
CA PHE A 143 6.89 10.18 -4.69
C PHE A 143 8.11 9.84 -5.56
N GLU A 144 9.15 9.34 -4.93
CA GLU A 144 10.37 8.88 -5.58
C GLU A 144 10.55 7.38 -5.39
N ILE A 145 10.87 6.71 -6.48
CA ILE A 145 11.26 5.29 -6.49
C ILE A 145 12.58 5.18 -7.22
N SER A 146 13.53 4.47 -6.66
CA SER A 146 14.85 4.31 -7.27
C SER A 146 15.47 2.94 -7.00
N ASN A 147 16.40 2.57 -7.86
CA ASN A 147 17.39 1.54 -7.67
C ASN A 147 18.73 2.00 -8.28
N GLN A 148 19.70 1.11 -8.44
CA GLN A 148 21.01 1.46 -8.99
C GLN A 148 20.98 1.97 -10.44
N ASP A 149 19.95 1.64 -11.22
CA ASP A 149 19.89 1.89 -12.66
C ASP A 149 18.73 2.79 -13.08
N THR A 150 17.80 3.06 -12.17
CA THR A 150 16.56 3.78 -12.47
C THR A 150 16.15 4.71 -11.35
N ARG A 151 15.64 5.90 -11.71
CA ARG A 151 14.92 6.83 -10.83
C ARG A 151 13.60 7.19 -11.47
N LEU A 152 12.54 7.19 -10.68
CA LEU A 152 11.20 7.57 -11.09
C LEU A 152 10.63 8.55 -10.06
N PHE A 153 10.24 9.74 -10.52
CA PHE A 153 9.49 10.71 -9.75
C PHE A 153 8.05 10.71 -10.25
N VAL A 154 7.08 10.68 -9.36
CA VAL A 154 5.66 10.60 -9.70
C VAL A 154 4.89 11.70 -9.00
N ASN A 155 4.02 12.37 -9.74
CA ASN A 155 2.96 13.20 -9.20
C ASN A 155 1.61 12.64 -9.67
N GLU A 156 0.99 11.79 -8.83
CA GLU A 156 -0.28 11.15 -9.14
C GLU A 156 -1.43 12.18 -9.26
N GLU A 157 -1.34 13.34 -8.59
CA GLU A 157 -2.37 14.38 -8.66
C GLU A 157 -2.35 15.13 -10.00
N LYS A 158 -1.15 15.36 -10.55
CA LYS A 158 -0.96 15.96 -11.87
C LYS A 158 -1.00 14.93 -13.00
N GLY A 159 -1.00 13.64 -12.68
CA GLY A 159 -0.92 12.56 -13.66
C GLY A 159 0.42 12.51 -14.41
N GLU A 160 1.51 12.92 -13.77
CA GLU A 160 2.82 13.09 -14.39
C GLU A 160 3.88 12.21 -13.71
N GLY A 161 4.83 11.74 -14.49
CA GLY A 161 6.03 11.07 -14.01
C GLY A 161 7.27 11.46 -14.80
N ILE A 162 8.42 11.40 -14.16
CA ILE A 162 9.73 11.58 -14.78
C ILE A 162 10.56 10.33 -14.49
N LEU A 163 10.88 9.60 -15.54
CA LEU A 163 11.75 8.42 -15.49
C LEU A 163 13.15 8.79 -15.97
N MET A 164 14.17 8.41 -15.21
CA MET A 164 15.57 8.56 -15.59
C MET A 164 16.27 7.21 -15.45
N ARG A 165 17.03 6.82 -16.45
CA ARG A 165 17.68 5.50 -16.51
C ARG A 165 19.15 5.63 -16.85
N ARG A 166 19.98 4.79 -16.24
CA ARG A 166 21.42 4.75 -16.51
C ARG A 166 21.73 4.49 -17.99
N GLU A 167 20.98 3.59 -18.63
CA GLU A 167 21.15 3.24 -20.06
C GLU A 167 20.88 4.40 -21.02
N ASN A 168 20.23 5.48 -20.55
CA ASN A 168 19.95 6.69 -21.31
C ASN A 168 20.65 7.92 -20.70
N ASP A 169 21.84 7.73 -20.11
CA ASP A 169 22.64 8.78 -19.49
C ASP A 169 21.84 9.63 -18.49
N TRP A 170 20.87 9.03 -17.79
CA TRP A 170 19.99 9.69 -16.80
C TRP A 170 19.15 10.84 -17.40
N LYS A 171 18.95 10.88 -18.70
CA LYS A 171 18.09 11.88 -19.33
C LYS A 171 16.65 11.70 -18.89
N PRO A 172 15.94 12.79 -18.50
CA PRO A 172 14.56 12.72 -18.04
C PRO A 172 13.60 12.36 -19.19
N GLU A 173 12.81 11.34 -18.98
CA GLU A 173 11.74 10.90 -19.87
C GLU A 173 10.39 11.14 -19.20
N LYS A 174 9.49 11.88 -19.84
CA LYS A 174 8.13 12.11 -19.32
C LYS A 174 7.27 10.87 -19.52
N HIS A 175 6.53 10.52 -18.47
CA HIS A 175 5.55 9.44 -18.46
C HIS A 175 4.21 9.95 -17.94
N GLY A 176 3.10 9.53 -18.53
CA GLY A 176 1.77 9.74 -17.96
C GLY A 176 1.56 8.83 -16.76
N PHE A 177 1.11 9.40 -15.63
CA PHE A 177 0.77 8.70 -14.40
C PHE A 177 -0.65 8.99 -13.96
N GLU A 178 -1.57 9.02 -14.93
CA GLU A 178 -2.99 9.20 -14.64
C GLU A 178 -3.55 7.99 -13.88
N ILE A 179 -4.13 8.28 -12.72
CA ILE A 179 -4.83 7.31 -11.87
C ILE A 179 -6.33 7.42 -12.15
N ARG A 180 -6.89 6.36 -12.66
CA ARG A 180 -8.31 6.31 -13.04
C ARG A 180 -9.24 6.32 -11.83
N LEU A 181 -10.47 6.76 -12.02
CA LEU A 181 -11.52 6.63 -11.02
C LEU A 181 -11.79 5.16 -10.69
N GLN A 182 -12.10 4.88 -9.43
CA GLN A 182 -12.34 3.51 -8.95
C GLN A 182 -13.45 2.80 -9.74
N SER A 183 -14.52 3.50 -10.08
CA SER A 183 -15.65 2.95 -10.86
C SER A 183 -15.21 2.38 -12.21
N ASN A 184 -14.27 3.05 -12.89
CA ASN A 184 -13.79 2.62 -14.20
C ASN A 184 -12.91 1.36 -14.12
N ARG A 185 -12.20 1.18 -12.99
CA ARG A 185 -11.35 0.01 -12.75
C ARG A 185 -12.13 -1.21 -12.31
N THR A 186 -13.13 -1.03 -11.44
CA THR A 186 -13.89 -2.13 -10.85
C THR A 186 -14.50 -3.02 -11.93
N GLN A 187 -15.05 -2.43 -12.99
CA GLN A 187 -15.62 -3.18 -14.10
C GLN A 187 -14.57 -4.07 -14.79
N GLU A 188 -13.40 -3.52 -15.13
CA GLU A 188 -12.32 -4.27 -15.80
C GLU A 188 -11.79 -5.41 -14.90
N ILE A 189 -11.62 -5.15 -13.60
CA ILE A 189 -11.16 -6.16 -12.62
C ILE A 189 -12.16 -7.30 -12.51
N VAL A 190 -13.46 -6.98 -12.34
CA VAL A 190 -14.52 -7.98 -12.24
C VAL A 190 -14.61 -8.78 -13.52
N GLN A 191 -14.56 -8.15 -14.68
CA GLN A 191 -14.57 -8.83 -15.97
C GLN A 191 -13.37 -9.79 -16.10
N SER A 192 -12.16 -9.34 -15.76
CA SER A 192 -10.96 -10.19 -15.78
C SER A 192 -11.13 -11.44 -14.88
N ILE A 193 -11.64 -11.25 -13.66
CA ILE A 193 -11.88 -12.38 -12.74
C ILE A 193 -12.92 -13.37 -13.31
N LEU A 194 -13.99 -12.87 -13.91
CA LEU A 194 -15.05 -13.74 -14.47
C LEU A 194 -14.58 -14.48 -15.72
N GLU A 195 -13.78 -13.87 -16.57
CA GLU A 195 -13.30 -14.47 -17.82
C GLU A 195 -12.08 -15.39 -17.62
N THR A 196 -11.13 -14.97 -16.78
CA THR A 196 -9.84 -15.67 -16.63
C THR A 196 -9.69 -16.37 -15.28
N GLY A 197 -10.53 -16.06 -14.32
CA GLY A 197 -10.42 -16.50 -12.93
C GLY A 197 -9.31 -15.80 -12.14
N ASN A 198 -8.77 -14.66 -12.63
CA ASN A 198 -7.67 -13.93 -12.01
C ASN A 198 -7.70 -12.42 -12.33
N CYS A 199 -6.89 -11.62 -11.58
CA CYS A 199 -6.61 -10.21 -11.84
C CYS A 199 -5.25 -9.83 -11.23
N ASN A 200 -4.76 -8.59 -11.43
CA ASN A 200 -3.48 -8.15 -10.87
C ASN A 200 -3.56 -7.66 -9.41
N LEU A 201 -4.75 -7.55 -8.83
CA LEU A 201 -4.86 -7.22 -7.41
C LEU A 201 -4.10 -8.25 -6.54
N PRO A 202 -3.55 -7.85 -5.40
CA PRO A 202 -2.95 -8.81 -4.47
C PRO A 202 -4.00 -9.79 -3.99
N THR A 203 -3.61 -11.05 -3.87
CA THR A 203 -4.42 -12.05 -3.18
C THR A 203 -4.63 -11.65 -1.72
N PHE A 204 -5.66 -12.22 -1.07
CA PHE A 204 -5.87 -12.02 0.36
C PHE A 204 -4.62 -12.32 1.18
N LYS A 205 -3.93 -13.42 0.87
CA LYS A 205 -2.70 -13.83 1.57
C LYS A 205 -1.55 -12.84 1.41
N GLU A 206 -1.30 -12.36 0.20
CA GLU A 206 -0.28 -11.32 -0.05
C GLU A 206 -0.60 -10.06 0.74
N SER A 207 -1.83 -9.60 0.67
CA SER A 207 -2.28 -8.39 1.35
C SER A 207 -2.27 -8.54 2.89
N SER A 208 -2.66 -9.69 3.42
CA SER A 208 -2.56 -10.01 4.86
C SER A 208 -1.12 -9.90 5.37
N ASN A 209 -0.16 -10.41 4.60
CA ASN A 209 1.26 -10.35 4.97
C ASN A 209 1.79 -8.93 5.06
N THR A 210 1.21 -7.99 4.29
CA THR A 210 1.58 -6.57 4.30
C THR A 210 0.81 -5.79 5.39
N HIS A 211 -0.46 -6.11 5.61
CA HIS A 211 -1.29 -5.48 6.66
C HIS A 211 -0.80 -5.79 8.07
N LYS A 212 -0.53 -7.07 8.36
CA LYS A 212 -0.16 -7.50 9.71
C LYS A 212 1.02 -6.73 10.32
N PRO A 213 2.18 -6.52 9.65
CA PRO A 213 3.27 -5.72 10.19
C PRO A 213 2.91 -4.24 10.34
N LEU A 214 2.11 -3.66 9.45
CA LEU A 214 1.63 -2.29 9.57
C LEU A 214 0.78 -2.10 10.83
N LEU A 215 -0.24 -2.95 11.02
CA LEU A 215 -1.09 -2.90 12.21
C LEU A 215 -0.30 -3.06 13.50
N LYS A 216 0.61 -4.02 13.54
CA LYS A 216 1.49 -4.24 14.70
C LYS A 216 2.31 -3.00 15.04
N THR A 217 2.84 -2.32 14.02
CA THR A 217 3.64 -1.10 14.20
C THR A 217 2.80 0.05 14.74
N ILE A 218 1.59 0.26 14.18
CA ILE A 218 0.67 1.30 14.64
C ILE A 218 0.21 1.05 16.07
N ILE A 219 -0.24 -0.18 16.40
CA ILE A 219 -0.68 -0.55 17.75
C ILE A 219 0.47 -0.37 18.75
N LYS A 220 1.68 -0.79 18.40
CA LYS A 220 2.86 -0.62 19.26
C LYS A 220 3.11 0.86 19.56
N HIS A 221 3.07 1.72 18.55
CA HIS A 221 3.26 3.16 18.71
C HIS A 221 2.16 3.77 19.58
N MET A 222 0.89 3.49 19.31
CA MET A 222 -0.25 3.96 20.12
C MET A 222 -0.10 3.57 21.59
N ASN A 223 0.33 2.35 21.87
CA ASN A 223 0.57 1.85 23.23
C ASN A 223 1.78 2.51 23.91
N THR A 224 2.69 3.11 23.16
CA THR A 224 3.83 3.84 23.70
C THR A 224 3.42 5.27 24.13
N ILE A 225 2.56 5.91 23.33
CA ILE A 225 2.18 7.32 23.54
C ILE A 225 0.87 7.53 24.31
N SER A 226 0.12 6.47 24.58
CA SER A 226 -1.18 6.53 25.26
C SER A 226 -1.17 5.78 26.59
N ASN A 227 -1.94 6.28 27.55
CA ASN A 227 -2.24 5.55 28.79
C ASN A 227 -3.27 4.42 28.59
N THR A 228 -3.95 4.38 27.45
CA THR A 228 -4.92 3.34 27.08
C THR A 228 -4.18 2.23 26.35
N LYS A 229 -4.44 0.99 26.73
CA LYS A 229 -3.88 -0.18 26.02
C LYS A 229 -4.79 -0.53 24.86
N TYR A 230 -4.25 -0.45 23.65
CA TYR A 230 -4.93 -0.88 22.44
C TYR A 230 -4.58 -2.33 22.11
N ASP A 231 -5.58 -3.13 21.82
CA ASP A 231 -5.48 -4.50 21.30
C ASP A 231 -5.94 -4.59 19.83
N SER A 232 -6.45 -3.49 19.32
CA SER A 232 -6.92 -3.31 17.94
C SER A 232 -6.41 -2.00 17.37
N CYS A 233 -6.34 -1.93 16.04
CA CYS A 233 -5.92 -0.75 15.29
C CYS A 233 -7.18 -0.08 14.69
N PRO A 234 -7.72 0.98 15.28
CA PRO A 234 -8.95 1.60 14.81
C PRO A 234 -8.71 2.49 13.58
N ILE A 235 -8.30 1.87 12.48
CA ILE A 235 -8.10 2.51 11.16
C ILE A 235 -9.08 1.94 10.13
N THR A 236 -9.30 2.65 9.01
CA THR A 236 -10.27 2.25 7.98
C THR A 236 -9.84 2.62 6.56
#